data_582d3e5c8020f98fba13d745939f4fe1
#
_entry.id   582d3e5c8020f98fba13d745939f4fe1
#
_cell.length_a   1.000
_cell.length_b   1.000
_cell.length_c   1.000
_cell.angle_alpha   90.00
_cell.angle_beta   90.00
_cell.angle_gamma   90.00
#
_symmetry.space_group_name_H-M   'P 1'
#
loop_
_entity.id
_entity.type
_entity.pdbx_description
1 polymer ?
#
loop_
_entity_poly.entity_id
_entity_poly.type
_entity_poly.pdbx_seq_one_letter_code
_entity_poly.pdbx_strand_id
1 'polypeptide(L)'
;MKILHSKIIGSGNNHVIILHGLLGMGDNWKSVANKLSNDDSYCIHLIDQRNHGKSFHSEKINYVLMVDDLHNYLNHHEIDKCLLIGHSMGGKTAMNFSMLHAEYLKKLIIVDIAPKKYEPKFNYLFLALKALNLAKYSSRKEIEIELAKTVREQSLVFFLLKNIGRDSNNNFFFKANINVLHHNLIILMDKLTITDNILIETFFFKGEKSDYINQSDVILVKDKFPNSEIISIPNSGHWVHAENPEHFHTKLLQILKS
;
A
#
# COMPACT_ATOMS: atom_id res chain seq x y z
N MET A 1 -13.46 -18.79 -5.65
CA MET A 1 -12.31 -18.02 -5.20
C MET A 1 -12.67 -16.54 -5.29
N LYS A 2 -12.36 -15.70 -4.29
CA LYS A 2 -12.62 -14.25 -4.35
C LYS A 2 -11.39 -13.57 -4.95
N ILE A 3 -11.58 -12.74 -5.97
CA ILE A 3 -10.50 -11.97 -6.61
C ILE A 3 -10.49 -10.56 -6.05
N LEU A 4 -9.28 -10.00 -5.86
CA LEU A 4 -9.11 -8.61 -5.41
C LEU A 4 -9.67 -7.64 -6.46
N HIS A 5 -10.30 -6.59 -6.00
CA HIS A 5 -10.70 -5.48 -6.87
C HIS A 5 -9.46 -4.70 -7.30
N SER A 6 -9.42 -4.32 -8.56
CA SER A 6 -8.42 -3.39 -9.07
C SER A 6 -9.05 -2.36 -9.99
N LYS A 7 -8.34 -1.25 -10.13
CA LYS A 7 -8.53 -0.30 -11.21
C LYS A 7 -7.33 -0.42 -12.15
N ILE A 8 -7.61 -0.74 -13.41
CA ILE A 8 -6.57 -0.89 -14.44
C ILE A 8 -6.50 0.40 -15.25
N ILE A 9 -5.28 0.89 -15.51
CA ILE A 9 -4.99 2.12 -16.26
C ILE A 9 -3.87 1.79 -17.27
N GLY A 10 -4.10 2.09 -18.54
CA GLY A 10 -3.24 1.67 -19.64
C GLY A 10 -3.55 0.24 -20.11
N SER A 11 -2.98 -0.15 -21.23
CA SER A 11 -3.22 -1.46 -21.90
C SER A 11 -1.95 -2.10 -22.47
N GLY A 12 -0.77 -1.63 -22.02
CA GLY A 12 0.52 -2.18 -22.46
C GLY A 12 0.81 -3.57 -21.87
N ASN A 13 1.85 -4.20 -22.38
CA ASN A 13 2.25 -5.57 -21.97
C ASN A 13 3.15 -5.59 -20.73
N ASN A 14 3.60 -4.44 -20.22
CA ASN A 14 4.37 -4.36 -19.00
C ASN A 14 3.45 -4.09 -17.82
N HIS A 15 3.07 -5.15 -17.10
CA HIS A 15 2.18 -5.04 -15.93
C HIS A 15 2.92 -4.44 -14.75
N VAL A 16 2.33 -3.38 -14.17
CA VAL A 16 2.77 -2.73 -12.92
C VAL A 16 1.68 -2.93 -11.88
N ILE A 17 1.99 -3.68 -10.85
CA ILE A 17 1.07 -3.97 -9.75
C ILE A 17 1.38 -3.03 -8.59
N ILE A 18 0.39 -2.30 -8.07
CA ILE A 18 0.57 -1.37 -6.96
C ILE A 18 -0.30 -1.76 -5.76
N LEU A 19 0.37 -2.01 -4.64
CA LEU A 19 -0.25 -2.37 -3.35
C LEU A 19 -0.15 -1.18 -2.37
N HIS A 20 -1.28 -0.71 -1.89
CA HIS A 20 -1.38 0.42 -0.96
C HIS A 20 -1.04 0.05 0.49
N GLY A 21 -0.81 1.05 1.35
CA GLY A 21 -0.61 0.90 2.79
C GLY A 21 -1.92 0.69 3.57
N LEU A 22 -1.79 0.43 4.88
CA LEU A 22 -2.91 0.25 5.81
C LEU A 22 -3.88 1.45 5.76
N LEU A 23 -5.18 1.18 5.76
CA LEU A 23 -6.27 2.15 5.57
C LEU A 23 -6.21 2.90 4.22
N GLY A 24 -5.35 2.47 3.30
CA GLY A 24 -5.30 2.98 1.94
C GLY A 24 -6.25 2.24 0.99
N MET A 25 -6.15 2.58 -0.28
CA MET A 25 -6.83 1.92 -1.40
C MET A 25 -6.08 2.21 -2.71
N GLY A 26 -6.36 1.46 -3.77
CA GLY A 26 -5.74 1.65 -5.07
C GLY A 26 -5.83 3.09 -5.59
N ASP A 27 -6.96 3.76 -5.39
CA ASP A 27 -7.16 5.16 -5.80
C ASP A 27 -6.17 6.17 -5.17
N ASN A 28 -5.47 5.82 -4.08
CA ASN A 28 -4.40 6.67 -3.53
C ASN A 28 -3.22 6.80 -4.49
N TRP A 29 -3.06 5.85 -5.40
CA TRP A 29 -1.97 5.77 -6.37
C TRP A 29 -2.35 6.24 -7.78
N LYS A 30 -3.58 6.76 -7.95
CA LYS A 30 -4.09 7.16 -9.26
C LYS A 30 -3.22 8.21 -9.97
N SER A 31 -2.65 9.16 -9.22
CA SER A 31 -1.74 10.17 -9.79
C SER A 31 -0.48 9.54 -10.38
N VAL A 32 0.13 8.58 -9.67
CA VAL A 32 1.29 7.82 -10.15
C VAL A 32 0.91 7.00 -11.38
N ALA A 33 -0.19 6.27 -11.32
CA ALA A 33 -0.65 5.43 -12.43
C ALA A 33 -0.95 6.24 -13.70
N ASN A 34 -1.63 7.38 -13.57
CA ASN A 34 -1.90 8.26 -14.72
C ASN A 34 -0.61 8.79 -15.37
N LYS A 35 0.43 9.09 -14.57
CA LYS A 35 1.72 9.52 -15.11
C LYS A 35 2.48 8.38 -15.79
N LEU A 36 2.41 7.16 -15.26
CA LEU A 36 3.01 5.97 -15.85
C LEU A 36 2.32 5.58 -17.14
N SER A 37 0.99 5.71 -17.22
CA SER A 37 0.21 5.36 -18.42
C SER A 37 0.37 6.33 -19.60
N ASN A 38 1.14 7.41 -19.44
CA ASN A 38 1.60 8.23 -20.59
C ASN A 38 2.59 7.47 -21.49
N ASP A 39 3.16 6.37 -21.00
CA ASP A 39 3.93 5.41 -21.78
C ASP A 39 3.02 4.21 -22.05
N ASP A 40 2.62 4.05 -23.31
CA ASP A 40 1.67 3.02 -23.75
C ASP A 40 2.17 1.58 -23.54
N SER A 41 3.43 1.40 -23.15
CA SER A 41 4.00 0.09 -22.83
C SER A 41 3.50 -0.50 -21.50
N TYR A 42 2.92 0.32 -20.60
CA TYR A 42 2.50 -0.12 -19.27
C TYR A 42 0.99 -0.38 -19.15
N CYS A 43 0.68 -1.39 -18.34
CA CYS A 43 -0.66 -1.68 -17.82
C CYS A 43 -0.59 -1.67 -16.29
N ILE A 44 -1.18 -0.65 -15.66
CA ILE A 44 -1.04 -0.39 -14.23
C ILE A 44 -2.27 -0.89 -13.47
N HIS A 45 -2.07 -1.79 -12.51
CA HIS A 45 -3.11 -2.38 -11.68
C HIS A 45 -3.07 -1.76 -10.28
N LEU A 46 -4.02 -0.89 -9.96
CA LEU A 46 -4.22 -0.32 -8.64
C LEU A 46 -5.09 -1.25 -7.82
N ILE A 47 -4.48 -2.10 -7.01
CA ILE A 47 -5.19 -3.15 -6.26
C ILE A 47 -5.69 -2.62 -4.92
N ASP A 48 -6.96 -2.86 -4.62
CA ASP A 48 -7.48 -2.81 -3.26
C ASP A 48 -7.17 -4.15 -2.56
N GLN A 49 -6.34 -4.15 -1.53
CA GLN A 49 -6.02 -5.38 -0.79
C GLN A 49 -7.23 -5.82 0.06
N ARG A 50 -7.29 -7.12 0.48
CA ARG A 50 -8.39 -7.63 1.32
C ARG A 50 -8.71 -6.67 2.47
N ASN A 51 -9.97 -6.56 2.85
CA ASN A 51 -10.49 -5.66 3.88
C ASN A 51 -10.34 -4.17 3.59
N HIS A 52 -10.00 -3.77 2.35
CA HIS A 52 -9.86 -2.38 1.94
C HIS A 52 -10.64 -2.09 0.64
N GLY A 53 -11.03 -0.83 0.47
CA GLY A 53 -11.60 -0.31 -0.76
C GLY A 53 -12.86 -1.04 -1.22
N LYS A 54 -12.82 -1.59 -2.42
CA LYS A 54 -13.89 -2.39 -3.04
C LYS A 54 -13.60 -3.90 -3.02
N SER A 55 -12.44 -4.31 -2.50
CA SER A 55 -12.14 -5.73 -2.33
C SER A 55 -13.00 -6.35 -1.24
N PHE A 56 -13.08 -7.66 -1.28
CA PHE A 56 -13.88 -8.42 -0.31
C PHE A 56 -13.40 -8.21 1.13
N HIS A 57 -14.34 -8.21 2.05
CA HIS A 57 -14.08 -8.28 3.48
C HIS A 57 -13.98 -9.74 3.95
N SER A 58 -13.11 -9.97 4.93
CA SER A 58 -12.84 -11.27 5.56
C SER A 58 -12.50 -11.07 7.03
N GLU A 59 -12.90 -12.01 7.88
CA GLU A 59 -12.53 -12.03 9.31
C GLU A 59 -11.03 -12.30 9.54
N LYS A 60 -10.34 -12.83 8.50
CA LYS A 60 -8.93 -13.19 8.58
C LYS A 60 -8.08 -12.25 7.72
N ILE A 61 -7.00 -11.74 8.32
CA ILE A 61 -5.96 -10.99 7.61
C ILE A 61 -4.59 -11.31 8.23
N ASN A 62 -3.65 -11.67 7.38
CA ASN A 62 -2.22 -11.79 7.64
C ASN A 62 -1.47 -11.77 6.30
N TYR A 63 -0.15 -11.70 6.32
CA TYR A 63 0.62 -11.58 5.09
C TYR A 63 0.58 -12.83 4.21
N VAL A 64 0.45 -14.03 4.77
CA VAL A 64 0.29 -15.27 3.98
C VAL A 64 -0.97 -15.18 3.12
N LEU A 65 -2.10 -14.85 3.73
CA LEU A 65 -3.37 -14.69 3.01
C LEU A 65 -3.34 -13.54 1.99
N MET A 66 -2.58 -12.46 2.26
CA MET A 66 -2.45 -11.34 1.32
C MET A 66 -1.57 -11.72 0.12
N VAL A 67 -0.56 -12.56 0.32
CA VAL A 67 0.24 -13.16 -0.76
C VAL A 67 -0.61 -14.08 -1.62
N ASP A 68 -1.40 -14.97 -1.00
CA ASP A 68 -2.32 -15.86 -1.73
C ASP A 68 -3.32 -15.07 -2.58
N ASP A 69 -3.85 -13.96 -2.05
CA ASP A 69 -4.76 -13.09 -2.80
C ASP A 69 -4.07 -12.47 -4.03
N LEU A 70 -2.84 -12.00 -3.86
CA LEU A 70 -2.07 -11.42 -4.97
C LEU A 70 -1.73 -12.48 -6.02
N HIS A 71 -1.28 -13.66 -5.61
CA HIS A 71 -1.01 -14.77 -6.51
C HIS A 71 -2.27 -15.17 -7.31
N ASN A 72 -3.41 -15.28 -6.62
CA ASN A 72 -4.70 -15.56 -7.26
C ASN A 72 -5.12 -14.46 -8.24
N TYR A 73 -4.82 -13.19 -7.91
CA TYR A 73 -5.08 -12.06 -8.77
C TYR A 73 -4.25 -12.12 -10.06
N LEU A 74 -2.94 -12.38 -9.94
CA LEU A 74 -2.05 -12.50 -11.12
C LEU A 74 -2.48 -13.64 -12.04
N ASN A 75 -2.78 -14.82 -11.47
CA ASN A 75 -3.27 -15.96 -12.24
C ASN A 75 -4.61 -15.68 -12.94
N HIS A 76 -5.55 -14.99 -12.26
CA HIS A 76 -6.85 -14.63 -12.83
C HIS A 76 -6.72 -13.68 -14.03
N HIS A 77 -5.72 -12.79 -13.99
CA HIS A 77 -5.44 -11.84 -15.05
C HIS A 77 -4.39 -12.33 -16.06
N GLU A 78 -3.96 -13.60 -15.95
CA GLU A 78 -2.94 -14.22 -16.83
C GLU A 78 -1.63 -13.40 -16.89
N ILE A 79 -1.20 -12.88 -15.71
CA ILE A 79 0.01 -12.07 -15.58
C ILE A 79 1.18 -12.97 -15.16
N ASP A 80 2.03 -13.35 -16.09
CA ASP A 80 3.20 -14.19 -15.82
C ASP A 80 4.37 -13.42 -15.21
N LYS A 81 4.51 -12.13 -15.54
CA LYS A 81 5.60 -11.26 -15.07
C LYS A 81 5.11 -9.84 -14.82
N CYS A 82 5.47 -9.28 -13.67
CA CYS A 82 5.12 -7.91 -13.32
C CYS A 82 6.24 -7.14 -12.61
N LEU A 83 6.10 -5.83 -12.61
CA LEU A 83 6.78 -4.92 -11.71
C LEU A 83 5.88 -4.75 -10.48
N LEU A 84 6.37 -5.06 -9.29
CA LEU A 84 5.56 -5.02 -8.06
C LEU A 84 5.99 -3.84 -7.18
N ILE A 85 5.05 -2.93 -6.91
CA ILE A 85 5.23 -1.76 -6.04
C ILE A 85 4.39 -1.95 -4.80
N GLY A 86 4.99 -1.87 -3.62
CA GLY A 86 4.27 -1.98 -2.35
C GLY A 86 4.63 -0.86 -1.38
N HIS A 87 3.62 -0.15 -0.85
CA HIS A 87 3.79 0.87 0.16
C HIS A 87 3.40 0.37 1.54
N SER A 88 4.26 0.57 2.54
CA SER A 88 3.96 0.26 3.94
C SER A 88 3.46 -1.18 4.12
N MET A 89 2.22 -1.44 4.56
CA MET A 89 1.59 -2.76 4.61
C MET A 89 1.69 -3.48 3.25
N GLY A 90 1.40 -2.80 2.14
CA GLY A 90 1.55 -3.35 0.79
C GLY A 90 3.01 -3.70 0.46
N GLY A 91 3.97 -2.96 1.02
CA GLY A 91 5.41 -3.27 0.91
C GLY A 91 5.77 -4.56 1.64
N LYS A 92 5.20 -4.80 2.82
CA LYS A 92 5.36 -6.08 3.52
C LYS A 92 4.70 -7.24 2.77
N THR A 93 3.52 -7.02 2.18
CA THR A 93 2.90 -8.01 1.27
C THR A 93 3.82 -8.31 0.09
N ALA A 94 4.38 -7.29 -0.56
CA ALA A 94 5.27 -7.42 -1.71
C ALA A 94 6.58 -8.15 -1.36
N MET A 95 7.18 -7.85 -0.20
CA MET A 95 8.37 -8.58 0.30
C MET A 95 8.07 -10.05 0.58
N ASN A 96 6.91 -10.38 1.21
CA ASN A 96 6.50 -11.77 1.40
C ASN A 96 6.21 -12.47 0.06
N PHE A 97 5.58 -11.77 -0.88
CA PHE A 97 5.32 -12.31 -2.21
C PHE A 97 6.62 -12.66 -2.94
N SER A 98 7.64 -11.81 -2.84
CA SER A 98 8.94 -12.06 -3.48
C SER A 98 9.71 -13.26 -2.91
N MET A 99 9.42 -13.67 -1.66
CA MET A 99 9.99 -14.91 -1.08
C MET A 99 9.37 -16.18 -1.69
N LEU A 100 8.07 -16.15 -1.97
CA LEU A 100 7.29 -17.32 -2.33
C LEU A 100 7.05 -17.45 -3.84
N HIS A 101 7.10 -16.31 -4.56
CA HIS A 101 6.69 -16.19 -5.95
C HIS A 101 7.60 -15.23 -6.73
N ALA A 102 8.94 -15.33 -6.52
CA ALA A 102 9.92 -14.48 -7.23
C ALA A 102 9.84 -14.63 -8.75
N GLU A 103 9.37 -15.78 -9.23
CA GLU A 103 9.21 -16.10 -10.66
C GLU A 103 8.22 -15.15 -11.37
N TYR A 104 7.28 -14.53 -10.65
CA TYR A 104 6.35 -13.53 -11.20
C TYR A 104 6.94 -12.11 -11.30
N LEU A 105 8.13 -11.88 -10.71
CA LEU A 105 8.65 -10.53 -10.59
C LEU A 105 9.73 -10.21 -11.63
N LYS A 106 9.61 -9.05 -12.27
CA LYS A 106 10.70 -8.42 -13.04
C LYS A 106 11.58 -7.58 -12.09
N LYS A 107 10.95 -6.73 -11.28
CA LYS A 107 11.58 -5.87 -10.26
C LYS A 107 10.63 -5.70 -9.08
N LEU A 108 11.18 -5.39 -7.92
CA LEU A 108 10.46 -5.12 -6.69
C LEU A 108 10.73 -3.69 -6.21
N ILE A 109 9.68 -2.92 -5.96
CA ILE A 109 9.78 -1.56 -5.44
C ILE A 109 9.04 -1.48 -4.12
N ILE A 110 9.77 -1.21 -3.05
CA ILE A 110 9.26 -1.11 -1.68
C ILE A 110 9.27 0.36 -1.27
N VAL A 111 8.12 0.90 -0.88
CA VAL A 111 7.97 2.30 -0.53
C VAL A 111 7.77 2.45 0.98
N ASP A 112 8.76 3.02 1.60
CA ASP A 112 8.88 3.49 2.98
C ASP A 112 8.47 2.45 4.04
N ILE A 113 9.05 1.25 3.94
CA ILE A 113 8.91 0.16 4.92
C ILE A 113 10.11 -0.78 4.85
N ALA A 114 10.53 -1.33 5.99
CA ALA A 114 11.54 -2.38 6.12
C ALA A 114 10.90 -3.68 6.67
N PRO A 115 11.57 -4.85 6.57
CA PRO A 115 11.02 -6.12 7.04
C PRO A 115 11.03 -6.28 8.58
N LYS A 116 11.14 -5.20 9.34
CA LYS A 116 11.17 -5.18 10.81
C LYS A 116 9.78 -5.11 11.44
N LYS A 117 9.74 -5.28 12.77
CA LYS A 117 8.57 -4.94 13.59
C LYS A 117 8.43 -3.42 13.73
N TYR A 118 7.19 -2.95 13.74
CA TYR A 118 6.82 -1.55 13.98
C TYR A 118 5.89 -1.44 15.18
N GLU A 119 6.04 -0.36 15.94
CA GLU A 119 5.07 -0.02 16.97
C GLU A 119 3.76 0.46 16.33
N PRO A 120 2.59 0.11 16.91
CA PRO A 120 1.29 0.47 16.35
C PRO A 120 0.94 1.95 16.61
N LYS A 121 1.82 2.87 16.20
CA LYS A 121 1.67 4.33 16.40
C LYS A 121 0.33 4.88 15.88
N PHE A 122 -0.28 4.21 14.89
CA PHE A 122 -1.55 4.62 14.28
C PHE A 122 -2.80 4.03 14.95
N ASN A 123 -2.68 3.39 16.12
CA ASN A 123 -3.82 2.85 16.85
C ASN A 123 -4.93 3.91 17.07
N TYR A 124 -4.54 5.16 17.36
CA TYR A 124 -5.47 6.27 17.55
C TYR A 124 -6.34 6.58 16.32
N LEU A 125 -5.86 6.32 15.10
CA LEU A 125 -6.65 6.51 13.87
C LEU A 125 -7.81 5.51 13.80
N PHE A 126 -7.58 4.26 14.22
CA PHE A 126 -8.64 3.26 14.32
C PHE A 126 -9.66 3.64 15.38
N LEU A 127 -9.21 4.14 16.53
CA LEU A 127 -10.10 4.60 17.59
C LEU A 127 -10.95 5.79 17.10
N ALA A 128 -10.36 6.74 16.38
CA ALA A 128 -11.09 7.86 15.79
C ALA A 128 -12.15 7.39 14.77
N LEU A 129 -11.82 6.44 13.88
CA LEU A 129 -12.79 5.87 12.93
C LEU A 129 -13.90 5.10 13.64
N LYS A 130 -13.58 4.29 14.66
CA LYS A 130 -14.57 3.51 15.42
C LYS A 130 -15.51 4.36 16.28
N ALA A 131 -15.08 5.55 16.67
CA ALA A 131 -15.91 6.51 17.40
C ALA A 131 -16.97 7.17 16.51
N LEU A 132 -16.83 7.13 15.19
CA LEU A 132 -17.80 7.70 14.25
C LEU A 132 -19.10 6.87 14.23
N ASN A 133 -20.23 7.50 14.56
CA ASN A 133 -21.55 6.96 14.24
C ASN A 133 -22.00 7.53 12.89
N LEU A 134 -21.68 6.83 11.82
CA LEU A 134 -21.89 7.31 10.44
C LEU A 134 -23.35 7.65 10.12
N ALA A 135 -24.33 7.03 10.80
CA ALA A 135 -25.74 7.29 10.61
C ALA A 135 -26.19 8.69 11.12
N LYS A 136 -25.36 9.35 11.94
CA LYS A 136 -25.67 10.68 12.48
C LYS A 136 -25.27 11.84 11.56
N TYR A 137 -24.47 11.57 10.51
CA TYR A 137 -23.92 12.61 9.66
C TYR A 137 -24.68 12.72 8.34
N SER A 138 -24.98 13.94 7.93
CA SER A 138 -25.62 14.26 6.65
C SER A 138 -24.61 14.62 5.56
N SER A 139 -23.41 15.06 5.94
CA SER A 139 -22.37 15.50 5.02
C SER A 139 -20.99 14.96 5.38
N ARG A 140 -20.10 14.84 4.36
CA ARG A 140 -18.68 14.50 4.57
C ARG A 140 -17.96 15.57 5.42
N LYS A 141 -18.43 16.81 5.36
CA LYS A 141 -17.85 17.93 6.13
C LYS A 141 -18.07 17.73 7.63
N GLU A 142 -19.24 17.24 8.03
CA GLU A 142 -19.51 16.90 9.44
C GLU A 142 -18.57 15.78 9.94
N ILE A 143 -18.34 14.74 9.13
CA ILE A 143 -17.40 13.66 9.46
C ILE A 143 -15.97 14.19 9.54
N GLU A 144 -15.56 15.08 8.63
CA GLU A 144 -14.25 15.76 8.65
C GLU A 144 -14.05 16.52 9.98
N ILE A 145 -15.04 17.33 10.38
CA ILE A 145 -14.99 18.09 11.63
C ILE A 145 -14.88 17.16 12.84
N GLU A 146 -15.61 16.04 12.84
CA GLU A 146 -15.56 15.07 13.94
C GLU A 146 -14.19 14.38 14.02
N LEU A 147 -13.64 13.93 12.90
CA LEU A 147 -12.30 13.34 12.84
C LEU A 147 -11.21 14.33 13.30
N ALA A 148 -11.33 15.61 12.92
CA ALA A 148 -10.37 16.64 13.28
C ALA A 148 -10.30 16.93 14.79
N LYS A 149 -11.29 16.50 15.59
CA LYS A 149 -11.22 16.59 17.06
C LYS A 149 -10.15 15.66 17.65
N THR A 150 -9.87 14.54 17.01
CA THR A 150 -8.94 13.51 17.49
C THR A 150 -7.66 13.45 16.66
N VAL A 151 -7.78 13.64 15.35
CA VAL A 151 -6.67 13.59 14.39
C VAL A 151 -6.23 15.01 14.06
N ARG A 152 -5.05 15.40 14.56
CA ARG A 152 -4.57 16.79 14.44
C ARG A 152 -4.08 17.15 13.03
N GLU A 153 -3.42 16.20 12.35
CA GLU A 153 -2.88 16.44 11.01
C GLU A 153 -4.00 16.39 9.96
N GLN A 154 -4.22 17.51 9.30
CA GLN A 154 -5.27 17.66 8.27
C GLN A 154 -5.12 16.67 7.10
N SER A 155 -3.87 16.35 6.73
CA SER A 155 -3.56 15.33 5.70
C SER A 155 -4.07 13.94 6.10
N LEU A 156 -3.93 13.57 7.37
CA LEU A 156 -4.45 12.32 7.92
C LEU A 156 -5.98 12.31 7.96
N VAL A 157 -6.61 13.42 8.33
CA VAL A 157 -8.07 13.55 8.27
C VAL A 157 -8.57 13.30 6.86
N PHE A 158 -7.98 13.92 5.84
CA PHE A 158 -8.35 13.71 4.43
C PHE A 158 -8.05 12.27 3.96
N PHE A 159 -6.97 11.68 4.42
CA PHE A 159 -6.66 10.28 4.14
C PHE A 159 -7.74 9.35 4.71
N LEU A 160 -8.12 9.52 5.98
CA LEU A 160 -9.16 8.73 6.63
C LEU A 160 -10.53 8.91 5.97
N LEU A 161 -10.88 10.13 5.58
CA LEU A 161 -12.14 10.41 4.88
C LEU A 161 -12.28 9.62 3.58
N LYS A 162 -11.19 9.25 2.90
CA LYS A 162 -11.26 8.40 1.69
C LYS A 162 -11.87 7.03 1.98
N ASN A 163 -11.79 6.54 3.24
CA ASN A 163 -12.44 5.30 3.67
C ASN A 163 -13.95 5.42 3.88
N ILE A 164 -14.51 6.62 3.82
CA ILE A 164 -15.95 6.83 3.94
C ILE A 164 -16.57 6.81 2.54
N GLY A 165 -17.48 5.88 2.30
CA GLY A 165 -18.30 5.78 1.08
C GLY A 165 -19.72 6.22 1.32
N ARG A 166 -20.52 6.32 0.25
CA ARG A 166 -21.99 6.40 0.28
C ARG A 166 -22.57 5.23 -0.51
N ASP A 167 -23.58 4.61 0.04
CA ASP A 167 -24.35 3.56 -0.64
C ASP A 167 -25.42 4.14 -1.60
N SER A 168 -26.19 3.28 -2.24
CA SER A 168 -27.28 3.66 -3.13
C SER A 168 -28.40 4.45 -2.44
N ASN A 169 -28.55 4.30 -1.13
CA ASN A 169 -29.53 5.01 -0.30
C ASN A 169 -28.93 6.29 0.32
N ASN A 170 -27.73 6.69 -0.16
CA ASN A 170 -27.01 7.86 0.32
C ASN A 170 -26.50 7.77 1.77
N ASN A 171 -26.50 6.59 2.40
CA ASN A 171 -25.95 6.36 3.72
C ASN A 171 -24.42 6.27 3.68
N PHE A 172 -23.76 6.80 4.68
CA PHE A 172 -22.31 6.65 4.83
C PHE A 172 -21.95 5.24 5.34
N PHE A 173 -20.86 4.67 4.79
CA PHE A 173 -20.29 3.41 5.23
C PHE A 173 -18.77 3.42 5.17
N PHE A 174 -18.12 2.52 5.91
CA PHE A 174 -16.69 2.30 5.83
C PHE A 174 -16.33 1.38 4.66
N LYS A 175 -15.47 1.84 3.76
CA LYS A 175 -14.90 1.02 2.68
C LYS A 175 -13.90 -0.02 3.20
N ALA A 176 -13.20 0.30 4.30
CA ALA A 176 -12.29 -0.63 4.95
C ALA A 176 -12.99 -1.33 6.11
N ASN A 177 -12.62 -2.60 6.36
CA ASN A 177 -13.11 -3.37 7.52
C ASN A 177 -12.35 -2.95 8.79
N ILE A 178 -12.75 -1.80 9.35
CA ILE A 178 -12.07 -1.14 10.47
C ILE A 178 -11.88 -2.07 11.67
N ASN A 179 -12.88 -2.90 11.98
CA ASN A 179 -12.83 -3.79 13.13
C ASN A 179 -11.78 -4.90 12.96
N VAL A 180 -11.76 -5.57 11.81
CA VAL A 180 -10.80 -6.65 11.53
C VAL A 180 -9.38 -6.10 11.40
N LEU A 181 -9.20 -4.97 10.72
CA LEU A 181 -7.89 -4.34 10.59
C LEU A 181 -7.32 -3.91 11.94
N HIS A 182 -8.15 -3.30 12.79
CA HIS A 182 -7.74 -2.90 14.13
C HIS A 182 -7.39 -4.11 15.02
N HIS A 183 -8.24 -5.16 15.01
CA HIS A 183 -8.01 -6.37 15.79
C HIS A 183 -6.67 -7.06 15.42
N ASN A 184 -6.31 -7.02 14.14
CA ASN A 184 -5.10 -7.66 13.62
C ASN A 184 -3.92 -6.68 13.46
N LEU A 185 -4.00 -5.46 14.00
CA LEU A 185 -2.98 -4.43 13.84
C LEU A 185 -1.59 -4.90 14.28
N ILE A 186 -1.48 -5.63 15.39
CA ILE A 186 -0.23 -6.17 15.91
C ILE A 186 0.41 -7.14 14.89
N ILE A 187 -0.38 -8.01 14.27
CA ILE A 187 0.08 -8.96 13.24
C ILE A 187 0.59 -8.20 12.00
N LEU A 188 -0.14 -7.15 11.58
CA LEU A 188 0.25 -6.32 10.42
C LEU A 188 1.50 -5.47 10.70
N MET A 189 1.78 -5.16 11.98
CA MET A 189 2.97 -4.41 12.38
C MET A 189 4.17 -5.31 12.69
N ASP A 190 4.01 -6.63 12.80
CA ASP A 190 5.08 -7.54 13.18
C ASP A 190 6.17 -7.63 12.09
N LYS A 191 7.36 -8.12 12.49
CA LYS A 191 8.48 -8.35 11.55
C LYS A 191 8.11 -9.44 10.53
N LEU A 192 8.76 -9.38 9.37
CA LEU A 192 8.73 -10.48 8.41
C LEU A 192 9.81 -11.51 8.76
N THR A 193 9.45 -12.79 8.68
CA THR A 193 10.42 -13.89 8.79
C THR A 193 10.94 -14.20 7.38
N ILE A 194 12.08 -13.58 7.02
CA ILE A 194 12.77 -13.84 5.74
C ILE A 194 13.85 -14.87 6.01
N THR A 195 13.65 -16.10 5.52
CA THR A 195 14.57 -17.24 5.73
C THR A 195 15.76 -17.20 4.79
N ASP A 196 15.52 -16.87 3.53
CA ASP A 196 16.52 -16.89 2.47
C ASP A 196 16.71 -15.48 1.86
N ASN A 197 17.86 -15.24 1.24
CA ASN A 197 18.11 -13.98 0.57
C ASN A 197 17.23 -13.82 -0.67
N ILE A 198 16.59 -12.67 -0.80
CA ILE A 198 15.75 -12.32 -1.94
C ILE A 198 16.65 -11.69 -3.01
N LEU A 199 16.88 -12.41 -4.10
CA LEU A 199 17.84 -12.04 -5.15
C LEU A 199 17.23 -11.17 -6.26
N ILE A 200 15.92 -10.96 -6.26
CA ILE A 200 15.26 -10.07 -7.23
C ILE A 200 15.78 -8.63 -7.07
N GLU A 201 15.99 -7.95 -8.19
CA GLU A 201 16.38 -6.53 -8.19
C GLU A 201 15.33 -5.72 -7.43
N THR A 202 15.75 -5.07 -6.34
CA THR A 202 14.83 -4.45 -5.37
C THR A 202 15.23 -3.01 -5.10
N PHE A 203 14.27 -2.10 -5.15
CA PHE A 203 14.45 -0.68 -4.85
C PHE A 203 13.62 -0.28 -3.63
N PHE A 204 14.28 0.23 -2.59
CA PHE A 204 13.61 0.77 -1.41
C PHE A 204 13.56 2.30 -1.50
N PHE A 205 12.38 2.85 -1.72
CA PHE A 205 12.16 4.29 -1.65
C PHE A 205 11.87 4.67 -0.22
N LYS A 206 12.68 5.55 0.33
CA LYS A 206 12.48 6.04 1.70
C LYS A 206 12.21 7.54 1.69
N GLY A 207 11.28 8.01 2.52
CA GLY A 207 11.11 9.44 2.78
C GLY A 207 12.29 9.98 3.61
N GLU A 208 12.85 11.11 3.19
CA GLU A 208 13.95 11.75 3.91
C GLU A 208 13.61 12.06 5.37
N LYS A 209 12.35 12.49 5.60
CA LYS A 209 11.81 12.85 6.93
C LYS A 209 11.11 11.69 7.63
N SER A 210 11.14 10.48 7.02
CA SER A 210 10.48 9.30 7.56
C SER A 210 11.40 8.54 8.53
N ASP A 211 10.85 8.03 9.62
CA ASP A 211 11.51 7.15 10.59
C ASP A 211 11.31 5.65 10.30
N TYR A 212 10.63 5.31 9.18
CA TYR A 212 10.30 3.92 8.82
C TYR A 212 11.51 3.10 8.38
N ILE A 213 12.46 3.73 7.70
CA ILE A 213 13.74 3.12 7.32
C ILE A 213 14.86 3.98 7.90
N ASN A 214 15.48 3.55 8.98
CA ASN A 214 16.64 4.21 9.60
C ASN A 214 17.95 3.52 9.18
N GLN A 215 19.10 4.00 9.74
CA GLN A 215 20.42 3.48 9.36
C GLN A 215 20.61 1.99 9.72
N SER A 216 20.05 1.52 10.83
CA SER A 216 20.13 0.09 11.19
C SER A 216 19.27 -0.79 10.27
N ASP A 217 18.18 -0.25 9.76
CA ASP A 217 17.33 -0.96 8.82
C ASP A 217 17.98 -1.13 7.44
N VAL A 218 18.88 -0.19 7.05
CA VAL A 218 19.67 -0.33 5.82
C VAL A 218 20.52 -1.60 5.86
N ILE A 219 21.13 -1.90 7.01
CA ILE A 219 21.91 -3.13 7.19
C ILE A 219 21.01 -4.37 7.04
N LEU A 220 19.87 -4.37 7.71
CA LEU A 220 18.88 -5.46 7.62
C LEU A 220 18.37 -5.66 6.18
N VAL A 221 18.07 -4.57 5.47
CA VAL A 221 17.64 -4.61 4.08
C VAL A 221 18.73 -5.22 3.19
N LYS A 222 19.98 -4.78 3.33
CA LYS A 222 21.10 -5.31 2.54
C LYS A 222 21.42 -6.77 2.83
N ASP A 223 21.22 -7.21 4.08
CA ASP A 223 21.36 -8.63 4.46
C ASP A 223 20.30 -9.50 3.76
N LYS A 224 19.02 -9.06 3.72
CA LYS A 224 17.91 -9.84 3.17
C LYS A 224 17.68 -9.64 1.68
N PHE A 225 18.06 -8.48 1.14
CA PHE A 225 17.92 -8.09 -0.26
C PHE A 225 19.29 -7.64 -0.79
N PRO A 226 20.24 -8.55 -1.06
CA PRO A 226 21.61 -8.19 -1.45
C PRO A 226 21.65 -7.36 -2.74
N ASN A 227 20.72 -7.58 -3.67
CA ASN A 227 20.58 -6.82 -4.93
C ASN A 227 19.66 -5.59 -4.77
N SER A 228 19.65 -4.95 -3.60
CA SER A 228 18.78 -3.79 -3.38
C SER A 228 19.53 -2.47 -3.49
N GLU A 229 18.81 -1.43 -3.88
CA GLU A 229 19.20 -0.03 -3.77
C GLU A 229 18.24 0.72 -2.84
N ILE A 230 18.76 1.64 -2.02
CA ILE A 230 17.93 2.50 -1.16
C ILE A 230 18.00 3.92 -1.69
N ILE A 231 16.85 4.45 -2.08
CA ILE A 231 16.69 5.75 -2.71
C ILE A 231 15.93 6.68 -1.75
N SER A 232 16.60 7.72 -1.29
CA SER A 232 15.97 8.75 -0.45
C SER A 232 15.23 9.77 -1.32
N ILE A 233 13.96 10.00 -1.01
CA ILE A 233 13.14 11.02 -1.66
C ILE A 233 13.12 12.27 -0.77
N PRO A 234 13.65 13.39 -1.26
CA PRO A 234 13.80 14.60 -0.44
C PRO A 234 12.43 15.19 -0.06
N ASN A 235 12.41 15.89 1.06
CA ASN A 235 11.23 16.60 1.58
C ASN A 235 9.96 15.75 1.77
N SER A 236 10.07 14.44 1.91
CA SER A 236 8.94 13.55 2.11
C SER A 236 9.05 12.75 3.41
N GLY A 237 7.90 12.47 4.04
CA GLY A 237 7.70 11.54 5.13
C GLY A 237 7.21 10.19 4.61
N HIS A 238 6.23 9.59 5.33
CA HIS A 238 5.75 8.23 5.02
C HIS A 238 4.97 8.11 3.70
N TRP A 239 4.27 9.16 3.27
CA TRP A 239 3.53 9.16 1.99
C TRP A 239 4.38 9.72 0.85
N VAL A 240 5.51 9.09 0.60
CA VAL A 240 6.58 9.52 -0.33
C VAL A 240 6.03 9.93 -1.70
N HIS A 241 5.14 9.11 -2.27
CA HIS A 241 4.51 9.32 -3.58
C HIS A 241 3.51 10.49 -3.62
N ALA A 242 3.02 10.93 -2.46
CA ALA A 242 2.07 12.03 -2.34
C ALA A 242 2.75 13.33 -1.88
N GLU A 243 3.80 13.25 -1.06
CA GLU A 243 4.48 14.40 -0.48
C GLU A 243 5.54 14.98 -1.41
N ASN A 244 6.22 14.16 -2.22
CA ASN A 244 7.10 14.62 -3.30
C ASN A 244 6.84 13.82 -4.59
N PRO A 245 5.70 14.04 -5.25
CA PRO A 245 5.29 13.25 -6.41
C PRO A 245 6.23 13.38 -7.62
N GLU A 246 6.88 14.52 -7.81
CA GLU A 246 7.76 14.76 -8.95
C GLU A 246 9.04 13.93 -8.83
N HIS A 247 9.72 14.03 -7.69
CA HIS A 247 10.96 13.29 -7.47
C HIS A 247 10.71 11.79 -7.43
N PHE A 248 9.64 11.37 -6.73
CA PHE A 248 9.21 9.98 -6.68
C PHE A 248 8.99 9.42 -8.10
N HIS A 249 8.22 10.11 -8.92
CA HIS A 249 7.89 9.68 -10.27
C HIS A 249 9.14 9.62 -11.19
N THR A 250 10.02 10.63 -11.11
CA THR A 250 11.26 10.66 -11.90
C THR A 250 12.13 9.43 -11.59
N LYS A 251 12.32 9.12 -10.30
CA LYS A 251 13.09 7.95 -9.87
C LYS A 251 12.41 6.63 -10.26
N LEU A 252 11.09 6.56 -10.09
CA LEU A 252 10.32 5.38 -10.49
C LEU A 252 10.47 5.11 -11.99
N LEU A 253 10.30 6.11 -12.85
CA LEU A 253 10.46 5.96 -14.29
C LEU A 253 11.87 5.50 -14.69
N GLN A 254 12.93 6.02 -14.03
CA GLN A 254 14.31 5.57 -14.28
C GLN A 254 14.45 4.07 -14.04
N ILE A 255 13.89 3.57 -12.93
CA ILE A 255 13.91 2.15 -12.54
C ILE A 255 13.10 1.28 -13.52
N LEU A 256 11.92 1.76 -13.92
CA LEU A 256 11.05 0.98 -14.79
C LEU A 256 11.61 0.82 -16.21
N LYS A 257 12.47 1.74 -16.65
CA LYS A 257 13.09 1.75 -17.99
C LYS A 257 14.47 1.08 -18.04
N SER A 258 15.12 0.84 -16.91
CA SER A 258 16.37 0.07 -16.81
C SER A 258 16.08 -1.45 -16.83
#